data_a82264aca2b431f803b03908ec69ed25
#
_entry.id   a82264aca2b431f803b03908ec69ed25
#
_cell.length_a   1.000
_cell.length_b   1.000
_cell.length_c   1.000
_cell.angle_alpha   90.00
_cell.angle_beta   90.00
_cell.angle_gamma   90.00
#
_symmetry.space_group_name_H-M   'P 1'
#
loop_
_entity.id
_entity.type
_entity.pdbx_description
1 polymer ?
#
loop_
_entity_poly.entity_id
_entity_poly.type
_entity_poly.pdbx_seq_one_letter_code
_entity_poly.pdbx_strand_id
1 'polypeptide(L)'
;SERKSYDNFEVEACSRCGICIDPCQLQSDLGINDTQSVYYLRDRRYNMLSLKVANNCLMCGRCEMACPVGINLNTLRLNSRARRRNIRHEGRFRYLQGVDRSIGSGRVGYFAGCMSSLTPATQRSMERIFAAAGVDVWYADREGGVCCGRPLMLSGETDAARKMVECNRALFRKHEIETLVT
;
A
#
# COMPACT_ATOMS: atom_id res chain seq x y z
N SER A 1 8.28 -16.74 13.81
CA SER A 1 9.76 -16.82 13.78
C SER A 1 10.33 -16.75 12.35
N GLU A 2 9.60 -17.16 11.33
CA GLU A 2 10.07 -17.18 9.92
C GLU A 2 10.20 -15.79 9.28
N ARG A 3 9.39 -14.80 9.68
CA ARG A 3 9.50 -13.43 9.12
C ARG A 3 10.79 -12.69 9.51
N LYS A 4 11.45 -13.06 10.59
CA LYS A 4 12.73 -12.43 11.00
C LYS A 4 13.92 -12.86 10.13
N SER A 5 13.86 -14.02 9.49
CA SER A 5 14.93 -14.53 8.63
C SER A 5 14.98 -13.85 7.28
N TYR A 6 13.83 -13.52 6.70
CA TYR A 6 13.71 -12.89 5.37
C TYR A 6 14.28 -11.47 5.35
N ASP A 7 13.89 -10.63 6.33
CA ASP A 7 14.39 -9.24 6.44
C ASP A 7 15.93 -9.18 6.62
N ASN A 8 16.52 -10.20 7.24
CA ASN A 8 17.95 -10.26 7.46
C ASN A 8 18.73 -10.66 6.20
N PHE A 9 18.21 -11.60 5.44
CA PHE A 9 18.88 -12.12 4.25
C PHE A 9 18.98 -11.07 3.14
N GLU A 10 17.91 -10.31 2.90
CA GLU A 10 17.92 -9.23 1.89
C GLU A 10 18.92 -8.12 2.22
N VAL A 11 19.03 -7.74 3.50
CA VAL A 11 19.96 -6.68 3.92
C VAL A 11 21.42 -7.15 3.86
N GLU A 12 21.69 -8.41 4.12
CA GLU A 12 23.05 -8.99 4.03
C GLU A 12 23.57 -9.05 2.61
N ALA A 13 22.67 -9.13 1.60
CA ALA A 13 23.03 -9.05 0.18
C ALA A 13 23.52 -7.67 -0.26
N CYS A 14 23.36 -6.62 0.58
CA CYS A 14 23.74 -5.26 0.25
C CYS A 14 25.24 -5.13 0.00
N SER A 15 25.64 -4.78 -1.25
CA SER A 15 27.02 -4.55 -1.66
C SER A 15 27.61 -3.21 -1.20
N ARG A 16 26.80 -2.35 -0.58
CA ARG A 16 27.17 -1.00 -0.10
C ARG A 16 27.58 -0.03 -1.22
N CYS A 17 27.07 -0.20 -2.42
CA CYS A 17 27.43 0.63 -3.57
C CYS A 17 26.87 2.07 -3.53
N GLY A 18 25.83 2.34 -2.69
CA GLY A 18 25.22 3.68 -2.60
C GLY A 18 24.25 4.04 -3.75
N ILE A 19 24.18 3.28 -4.84
CA ILE A 19 23.38 3.59 -6.03
C ILE A 19 21.89 3.86 -5.72
N CYS A 20 21.36 3.29 -4.65
CA CYS A 20 19.98 3.53 -4.23
C CYS A 20 19.69 4.94 -3.70
N ILE A 21 20.74 5.76 -3.45
CA ILE A 21 20.61 7.14 -2.98
C ILE A 21 20.32 8.08 -4.13
N ASP A 22 21.03 7.94 -5.24
CA ASP A 22 20.98 8.87 -6.37
C ASP A 22 19.54 9.16 -6.87
N PRO A 23 18.64 8.17 -7.03
CA PRO A 23 17.29 8.43 -7.49
C PRO A 23 16.35 8.95 -6.39
N CYS A 24 16.83 9.11 -5.15
CA CYS A 24 16.00 9.41 -3.99
C CYS A 24 16.18 10.83 -3.48
N GLN A 25 15.29 11.75 -3.89
CA GLN A 25 15.30 13.14 -3.42
C GLN A 25 15.25 13.24 -1.89
N LEU A 26 14.43 12.42 -1.21
CA LEU A 26 14.35 12.43 0.25
C LEU A 26 15.70 12.14 0.93
N GLN A 27 16.49 11.21 0.39
CA GLN A 27 17.81 10.90 0.96
C GLN A 27 18.78 12.02 0.72
N SER A 28 18.75 12.64 -0.47
CA SER A 28 19.50 13.84 -0.78
C SER A 28 19.16 15.00 0.17
N ASP A 29 17.87 15.28 0.37
CA ASP A 29 17.39 16.35 1.27
C ASP A 29 17.78 16.12 2.74
N LEU A 30 17.92 14.86 3.14
CA LEU A 30 18.41 14.48 4.47
C LEU A 30 19.94 14.49 4.59
N GLY A 31 20.66 14.84 3.53
CA GLY A 31 22.11 14.84 3.49
C GLY A 31 22.74 13.46 3.62
N ILE A 32 22.02 12.40 3.23
CA ILE A 32 22.54 11.04 3.27
C ILE A 32 23.51 10.85 2.13
N ASN A 33 24.74 10.51 2.47
CA ASN A 33 25.79 10.15 1.53
C ASN A 33 25.97 8.63 1.45
N ASP A 34 26.77 8.16 0.49
CA ASP A 34 27.01 6.75 0.20
C ASP A 34 27.42 5.92 1.43
N THR A 35 28.22 6.50 2.31
CA THR A 35 28.70 5.84 3.52
C THR A 35 27.58 5.66 4.56
N GLN A 36 26.73 6.66 4.71
CA GLN A 36 25.64 6.64 5.69
C GLN A 36 24.44 5.76 5.24
N SER A 37 24.20 5.65 3.94
CA SER A 37 23.12 4.84 3.40
C SER A 37 23.24 3.37 3.77
N VAL A 38 24.45 2.91 3.89
CA VAL A 38 24.76 1.53 4.21
C VAL A 38 24.51 1.20 5.68
N TYR A 39 24.85 2.13 6.55
CA TYR A 39 24.68 1.92 7.99
C TYR A 39 23.23 1.87 8.39
N TYR A 40 22.35 2.68 7.81
CA TYR A 40 20.94 2.65 8.18
C TYR A 40 20.19 1.39 7.70
N LEU A 41 20.64 0.76 6.63
CA LEU A 41 20.08 -0.51 6.15
C LEU A 41 20.53 -1.70 7.00
N ARG A 42 21.79 -1.69 7.45
CA ARG A 42 22.40 -2.78 8.21
C ARG A 42 22.31 -2.61 9.72
N ASP A 43 22.16 -1.38 10.19
CA ASP A 43 22.06 -1.12 11.61
C ASP A 43 20.70 -1.59 12.11
N ARG A 44 20.67 -2.75 12.74
CA ARG A 44 19.50 -3.28 13.46
C ARG A 44 19.07 -2.36 14.60
N ARG A 45 19.92 -1.45 15.02
CA ARG A 45 19.59 -0.35 15.93
C ARG A 45 18.98 0.75 15.10
N TYR A 46 17.67 0.92 15.21
CA TYR A 46 16.92 2.00 14.61
C TYR A 46 17.55 3.35 14.98
N ASN A 47 18.49 3.83 14.17
CA ASN A 47 19.00 5.16 14.35
C ASN A 47 17.95 6.20 13.91
N MET A 48 18.10 7.44 14.35
CA MET A 48 17.16 8.51 14.03
C MET A 48 17.04 8.75 12.52
N LEU A 49 18.09 8.49 11.76
CA LEU A 49 18.13 8.67 10.31
C LEU A 49 17.28 7.61 9.59
N SER A 50 17.44 6.33 9.93
CA SER A 50 16.64 5.25 9.33
C SER A 50 15.14 5.46 9.57
N LEU A 51 14.79 6.01 10.72
CA LEU A 51 13.42 6.34 11.09
C LEU A 51 12.88 7.53 10.30
N LYS A 52 13.68 8.58 10.09
CA LYS A 52 13.29 9.71 9.23
C LYS A 52 13.04 9.23 7.80
N VAL A 53 13.94 8.42 7.23
CA VAL A 53 13.75 7.86 5.89
C VAL A 53 12.51 6.98 5.84
N ALA A 54 12.33 6.05 6.76
CA ALA A 54 11.18 5.16 6.76
C ALA A 54 9.85 5.93 6.88
N ASN A 55 9.75 6.94 7.73
CA ASN A 55 8.52 7.68 7.98
C ASN A 55 8.15 8.63 6.83
N ASN A 56 9.13 9.22 6.15
CA ASN A 56 8.89 10.20 5.09
C ASN A 56 8.97 9.62 3.67
N CYS A 57 9.31 8.34 3.52
CA CYS A 57 9.40 7.68 2.23
C CYS A 57 8.04 7.62 1.52
N LEU A 58 7.99 8.06 0.26
CA LEU A 58 6.79 8.02 -0.59
C LEU A 58 6.50 6.63 -1.17
N MET A 59 7.34 5.64 -0.92
CA MET A 59 7.22 4.26 -1.47
C MET A 59 7.19 4.24 -3.01
N CYS A 60 7.93 5.15 -3.67
CA CYS A 60 7.92 5.29 -5.12
C CYS A 60 8.69 4.17 -5.87
N GLY A 61 9.50 3.36 -5.19
CA GLY A 61 10.23 2.22 -5.75
C GLY A 61 11.50 2.54 -6.53
N ARG A 62 11.84 3.83 -6.78
CA ARG A 62 13.03 4.19 -7.58
C ARG A 62 14.32 3.58 -7.07
N CYS A 63 14.50 3.55 -5.75
CA CYS A 63 15.70 2.97 -5.13
C CYS A 63 15.77 1.44 -5.26
N GLU A 64 14.62 0.75 -5.36
CA GLU A 64 14.57 -0.69 -5.62
C GLU A 64 15.00 -1.01 -7.04
N MET A 65 14.46 -0.25 -8.00
CA MET A 65 14.81 -0.38 -9.41
C MET A 65 16.30 -0.11 -9.68
N ALA A 66 16.91 0.78 -8.90
CA ALA A 66 18.33 1.11 -9.02
C ALA A 66 19.24 0.11 -8.29
N CYS A 67 18.71 -0.75 -7.42
CA CYS A 67 19.52 -1.67 -6.63
C CYS A 67 20.06 -2.82 -7.46
N PRO A 68 21.40 -2.94 -7.64
CA PRO A 68 21.98 -4.00 -8.48
C PRO A 68 21.83 -5.41 -7.91
N VAL A 69 21.57 -5.52 -6.60
CA VAL A 69 21.35 -6.82 -5.92
C VAL A 69 19.88 -7.05 -5.57
N GLY A 70 18.97 -6.19 -6.05
CA GLY A 70 17.53 -6.39 -5.96
C GLY A 70 16.93 -6.34 -4.56
N ILE A 71 17.48 -5.52 -3.65
CA ILE A 71 16.91 -5.38 -2.29
C ILE A 71 15.56 -4.68 -2.34
N ASN A 72 14.54 -5.27 -1.72
CA ASN A 72 13.21 -4.69 -1.59
C ASN A 72 13.19 -3.64 -0.47
N LEU A 73 13.66 -2.42 -0.79
CA LEU A 73 13.79 -1.31 0.15
C LEU A 73 12.44 -0.79 0.65
N ASN A 74 11.38 -0.88 -0.16
CA ASN A 74 10.04 -0.47 0.26
C ASN A 74 9.49 -1.41 1.33
N THR A 75 9.66 -2.72 1.17
CA THR A 75 9.26 -3.70 2.19
C THR A 75 9.99 -3.47 3.51
N LEU A 76 11.30 -3.22 3.47
CA LEU A 76 12.07 -2.92 4.68
C LEU A 76 11.53 -1.67 5.40
N ARG A 77 11.19 -0.62 4.65
CA ARG A 77 10.63 0.63 5.20
C ARG A 77 9.20 0.44 5.73
N LEU A 78 8.36 -0.33 5.04
CA LEU A 78 7.02 -0.68 5.51
C LEU A 78 7.08 -1.49 6.82
N ASN A 79 7.98 -2.47 6.90
CA ASN A 79 8.20 -3.24 8.11
C ASN A 79 8.66 -2.34 9.28
N SER A 80 9.53 -1.38 9.00
CA SER A 80 9.96 -0.38 9.99
C SER A 80 8.78 0.47 10.48
N ARG A 81 7.88 0.92 9.60
CA ARG A 81 6.65 1.63 9.96
C ARG A 81 5.73 0.76 10.81
N ALA A 82 5.48 -0.48 10.38
CA ALA A 82 4.59 -1.43 11.06
C ALA A 82 5.05 -1.72 12.49
N ARG A 83 6.36 -1.93 12.70
CA ARG A 83 6.90 -2.15 14.05
C ARG A 83 6.65 -1.02 15.03
N ARG A 84 6.49 0.22 14.55
CA ARG A 84 6.24 1.39 15.39
C ARG A 84 4.76 1.68 15.61
N ARG A 85 3.89 1.37 14.64
CA ARG A 85 2.49 1.79 14.64
C ARG A 85 1.50 0.72 15.07
N ASN A 86 1.89 -0.53 15.14
CA ASN A 86 1.03 -1.62 15.63
C ASN A 86 0.60 -1.47 17.11
N ILE A 87 0.88 -0.30 17.70
CA ILE A 87 0.49 -0.01 19.05
C ILE A 87 -0.74 0.90 19.03
N ARG A 88 -1.94 0.30 19.12
CA ARG A 88 -3.18 0.92 19.58
C ARG A 88 -3.93 1.84 18.63
N HIS A 89 -4.47 1.31 17.53
CA HIS A 89 -5.50 2.06 16.78
C HIS A 89 -6.76 1.22 16.48
N GLU A 90 -7.10 0.27 17.33
CA GLU A 90 -8.39 -0.43 17.27
C GLU A 90 -9.53 0.60 17.34
N GLY A 91 -10.11 0.94 16.27
CA GLY A 91 -11.24 1.87 16.18
C GLY A 91 -11.00 3.16 15.40
N ARG A 92 -9.75 3.59 15.19
CA ARG A 92 -9.44 4.80 14.43
C ARG A 92 -9.97 4.77 12.98
N PHE A 93 -10.01 3.59 12.38
CA PHE A 93 -10.45 3.39 11.00
C PHE A 93 -11.78 2.66 10.90
N ARG A 94 -12.55 2.61 11.99
CA ARG A 94 -13.86 1.93 12.01
C ARG A 94 -14.84 2.52 10.99
N TYR A 95 -14.73 3.80 10.68
CA TYR A 95 -15.54 4.48 9.66
C TYR A 95 -15.26 3.99 8.22
N LEU A 96 -14.08 3.38 7.98
CA LEU A 96 -13.72 2.77 6.70
C LEU A 96 -14.24 1.33 6.56
N GLN A 97 -14.70 0.73 7.66
CA GLN A 97 -15.27 -0.62 7.68
C GLN A 97 -16.75 -0.50 7.31
N GLY A 98 -17.01 -0.85 6.07
CA GLY A 98 -18.20 -0.47 5.35
C GLY A 98 -19.54 -0.85 5.92
N VAL A 99 -20.41 0.10 5.88
CA VAL A 99 -21.82 -0.12 5.58
C VAL A 99 -21.88 -0.58 4.12
N ASP A 100 -22.62 -1.67 3.85
CA ASP A 100 -22.85 -2.14 2.49
C ASP A 100 -23.68 -1.07 1.74
N ARG A 101 -23.04 -0.35 0.84
CA ARG A 101 -23.62 0.69 -0.01
C ARG A 101 -23.62 0.28 -1.47
N SER A 102 -23.52 -1.02 -1.69
CA SER A 102 -23.47 -1.57 -3.04
C SER A 102 -24.78 -1.35 -3.79
N ILE A 103 -24.68 -1.24 -5.10
CA ILE A 103 -25.78 -1.03 -6.03
C ILE A 103 -25.62 -1.97 -7.23
N GLY A 104 -26.71 -2.58 -7.66
CA GLY A 104 -26.73 -3.52 -8.79
C GLY A 104 -26.73 -4.97 -8.36
N SER A 105 -26.93 -5.86 -9.32
CA SER A 105 -27.11 -7.30 -9.12
C SER A 105 -26.18 -8.17 -9.95
N GLY A 106 -25.36 -7.57 -10.80
CA GLY A 106 -24.43 -8.29 -11.70
C GLY A 106 -23.34 -9.02 -10.93
N ARG A 107 -22.79 -10.08 -11.53
CA ARG A 107 -21.62 -10.81 -11.00
C ARG A 107 -20.28 -10.18 -11.39
N VAL A 108 -20.30 -9.15 -12.23
CA VAL A 108 -19.16 -8.29 -12.52
C VAL A 108 -19.18 -7.13 -11.54
N GLY A 109 -18.22 -7.10 -10.63
CA GLY A 109 -18.09 -6.04 -9.64
C GLY A 109 -17.18 -4.92 -10.14
N TYR A 110 -17.62 -3.67 -10.01
CA TYR A 110 -16.76 -2.51 -10.21
C TYR A 110 -16.35 -1.91 -8.87
N PHE A 111 -15.06 -2.01 -8.58
CA PHE A 111 -14.43 -1.44 -7.39
C PHE A 111 -13.62 -0.21 -7.79
N ALA A 112 -14.27 0.93 -7.92
CA ALA A 112 -13.64 2.17 -8.34
C ALA A 112 -12.61 2.72 -7.33
N GLY A 113 -12.75 2.36 -6.05
CA GLY A 113 -11.92 2.87 -4.96
C GLY A 113 -12.28 4.31 -4.56
N CYS A 114 -11.82 4.73 -3.38
CA CYS A 114 -12.18 6.04 -2.80
C CYS A 114 -11.67 7.25 -3.62
N MET A 115 -10.56 7.10 -4.34
CA MET A 115 -10.01 8.21 -5.15
C MET A 115 -10.83 8.52 -6.39
N SER A 116 -11.63 7.58 -6.88
CA SER A 116 -12.48 7.79 -8.04
C SER A 116 -13.61 8.81 -7.79
N SER A 117 -14.01 9.00 -6.52
CA SER A 117 -14.96 10.06 -6.14
C SER A 117 -14.43 11.46 -6.46
N LEU A 118 -13.11 11.64 -6.53
CA LEU A 118 -12.46 12.88 -6.95
C LEU A 118 -12.39 13.04 -8.48
N THR A 119 -12.70 11.98 -9.22
CA THR A 119 -12.68 11.95 -10.69
C THR A 119 -14.00 11.44 -11.27
N PRO A 120 -15.12 12.15 -11.06
CA PRO A 120 -16.45 11.66 -11.47
C PRO A 120 -16.58 11.46 -12.99
N ALA A 121 -15.76 12.12 -13.79
CA ALA A 121 -15.71 11.89 -15.24
C ALA A 121 -15.25 10.46 -15.57
N THR A 122 -14.27 9.93 -14.85
CA THR A 122 -13.78 8.56 -15.00
C THR A 122 -14.88 7.54 -14.67
N GLN A 123 -15.60 7.73 -13.56
CA GLN A 123 -16.72 6.87 -13.20
C GLN A 123 -17.80 6.84 -14.27
N ARG A 124 -18.23 8.02 -14.76
CA ARG A 124 -19.21 8.12 -15.86
C ARG A 124 -18.75 7.44 -17.14
N SER A 125 -17.46 7.54 -17.47
CA SER A 125 -16.91 6.87 -18.64
C SER A 125 -16.94 5.35 -18.49
N MET A 126 -16.61 4.82 -17.32
CA MET A 126 -16.72 3.38 -17.03
C MET A 126 -18.17 2.89 -17.10
N GLU A 127 -19.11 3.64 -16.55
CA GLU A 127 -20.56 3.32 -16.65
C GLU A 127 -21.02 3.22 -18.12
N ARG A 128 -20.56 4.15 -18.98
CA ARG A 128 -20.85 4.12 -20.43
C ARG A 128 -20.23 2.90 -21.11
N ILE A 129 -19.01 2.51 -20.74
CA ILE A 129 -18.32 1.33 -21.28
C ILE A 129 -19.10 0.07 -20.90
N PHE A 130 -19.48 -0.09 -19.65
CA PHE A 130 -20.27 -1.24 -19.21
C PHE A 130 -21.63 -1.30 -19.90
N ALA A 131 -22.33 -0.17 -20.02
CA ALA A 131 -23.60 -0.10 -20.72
C ALA A 131 -23.44 -0.45 -22.22
N ALA A 132 -22.41 0.03 -22.90
CA ALA A 132 -22.13 -0.28 -24.30
C ALA A 132 -21.76 -1.75 -24.52
N ALA A 133 -21.11 -2.37 -23.52
CA ALA A 133 -20.78 -3.78 -23.54
C ALA A 133 -21.93 -4.71 -23.12
N GLY A 134 -23.08 -4.15 -22.70
CA GLY A 134 -24.22 -4.93 -22.19
C GLY A 134 -23.93 -5.70 -20.92
N VAL A 135 -22.98 -5.23 -20.10
CA VAL A 135 -22.56 -5.87 -18.85
C VAL A 135 -23.41 -5.35 -17.70
N ASP A 136 -24.09 -6.26 -16.99
CA ASP A 136 -24.73 -5.94 -15.73
C ASP A 136 -23.68 -5.89 -14.62
N VAL A 137 -23.53 -4.72 -13.99
CA VAL A 137 -22.45 -4.42 -13.05
C VAL A 137 -23.00 -4.18 -11.66
N TRP A 138 -22.36 -4.84 -10.70
CA TRP A 138 -22.49 -4.51 -9.28
C TRP A 138 -21.43 -3.46 -8.90
N TYR A 139 -21.85 -2.37 -8.30
CA TYR A 139 -20.97 -1.30 -7.82
C TYR A 139 -20.72 -1.45 -6.32
N ALA A 140 -19.47 -1.58 -5.92
CA ALA A 140 -19.09 -1.71 -4.51
C ALA A 140 -19.51 -0.48 -3.69
N ASP A 141 -19.34 0.70 -4.23
CA ASP A 141 -19.77 1.97 -3.65
C ASP A 141 -19.65 3.11 -4.68
N ARG A 142 -20.74 3.78 -4.97
CA ARG A 142 -20.75 4.96 -5.85
C ARG A 142 -20.27 6.23 -5.16
N GLU A 143 -20.37 6.29 -3.82
CA GLU A 143 -20.04 7.46 -3.03
C GLU A 143 -18.58 7.46 -2.53
N GLY A 144 -17.79 6.43 -2.85
CA GLY A 144 -16.39 6.35 -2.50
C GLY A 144 -16.11 5.97 -1.05
N GLY A 145 -17.07 5.37 -0.36
CA GLY A 145 -16.93 4.94 1.05
C GLY A 145 -16.12 3.66 1.24
N VAL A 146 -15.88 2.91 0.17
CA VAL A 146 -15.11 1.65 0.22
C VAL A 146 -13.64 1.91 0.00
N CYS A 147 -12.83 1.51 0.97
CA CYS A 147 -11.37 1.70 0.94
C CYS A 147 -10.66 0.38 0.59
N CYS A 148 -9.65 0.45 -0.31
CA CYS A 148 -8.80 -0.71 -0.62
C CYS A 148 -7.79 -1.07 0.50
N GLY A 149 -7.63 -0.23 1.51
CA GLY A 149 -6.66 -0.41 2.59
C GLY A 149 -5.23 0.03 2.26
N ARG A 150 -4.93 0.47 1.04
CA ARG A 150 -3.57 0.88 0.65
C ARG A 150 -2.98 2.01 1.52
N PRO A 151 -3.71 3.08 1.86
CA PRO A 151 -3.18 4.12 2.74
C PRO A 151 -2.79 3.59 4.12
N LEU A 152 -3.56 2.64 4.65
CA LEU A 152 -3.27 1.98 5.92
C LEU A 152 -2.00 1.14 5.83
N MET A 153 -1.86 0.35 4.77
CA MET A 153 -0.65 -0.42 4.50
C MET A 153 0.58 0.49 4.41
N LEU A 154 0.50 1.57 3.62
CA LEU A 154 1.61 2.51 3.42
C LEU A 154 1.97 3.27 4.69
N SER A 155 1.03 3.48 5.61
CA SER A 155 1.30 4.10 6.91
C SER A 155 1.89 3.15 7.94
N GLY A 156 1.92 1.84 7.66
CA GLY A 156 2.37 0.80 8.58
C GLY A 156 1.26 0.23 9.48
N GLU A 157 0.00 0.59 9.24
CA GLU A 157 -1.19 0.08 9.94
C GLU A 157 -1.63 -1.26 9.33
N THR A 158 -0.73 -2.24 9.36
CA THR A 158 -0.89 -3.51 8.62
C THR A 158 -2.10 -4.32 9.06
N ASP A 159 -2.45 -4.31 10.36
CA ASP A 159 -3.59 -5.05 10.86
C ASP A 159 -4.91 -4.39 10.45
N ALA A 160 -4.98 -3.05 10.47
CA ALA A 160 -6.11 -2.31 9.96
C ALA A 160 -6.29 -2.51 8.44
N ALA A 161 -5.20 -2.51 7.68
CA ALA A 161 -5.21 -2.81 6.26
C ALA A 161 -5.74 -4.23 5.97
N ARG A 162 -5.30 -5.22 6.75
CA ARG A 162 -5.76 -6.62 6.63
C ARG A 162 -7.26 -6.73 6.90
N LYS A 163 -7.75 -6.13 7.99
CA LYS A 163 -9.18 -6.08 8.31
C LYS A 163 -9.98 -5.46 7.17
N MET A 164 -9.46 -4.39 6.54
CA MET A 164 -10.13 -3.76 5.40
C MET A 164 -10.23 -4.71 4.20
N VAL A 165 -9.16 -5.43 3.88
CA VAL A 165 -9.18 -6.46 2.82
C VAL A 165 -10.19 -7.55 3.13
N GLU A 166 -10.25 -8.01 4.37
CA GLU A 166 -11.22 -9.04 4.80
C GLU A 166 -12.66 -8.55 4.67
N CYS A 167 -12.95 -7.31 5.05
CA CYS A 167 -14.26 -6.68 4.86
C CYS A 167 -14.65 -6.62 3.37
N ASN A 168 -13.75 -6.18 2.51
CA ASN A 168 -14.00 -6.14 1.06
C ASN A 168 -14.25 -7.53 0.48
N ARG A 169 -13.45 -8.53 0.88
CA ARG A 169 -13.64 -9.92 0.46
C ARG A 169 -14.98 -10.49 0.92
N ALA A 170 -15.41 -10.19 2.14
CA ALA A 170 -16.71 -10.60 2.65
C ALA A 170 -17.85 -9.97 1.85
N LEU A 171 -17.70 -8.68 1.49
CA LEU A 171 -18.67 -7.97 0.66
C LEU A 171 -18.79 -8.59 -0.73
N PHE A 172 -17.67 -8.89 -1.40
CA PHE A 172 -17.67 -9.51 -2.73
C PHE A 172 -18.29 -10.92 -2.70
N ARG A 173 -18.00 -11.71 -1.67
CA ARG A 173 -18.62 -13.04 -1.50
C ARG A 173 -20.12 -12.95 -1.26
N LYS A 174 -20.58 -12.00 -0.44
CA LYS A 174 -22.00 -11.77 -0.16
C LYS A 174 -22.79 -11.50 -1.44
N HIS A 175 -22.20 -10.79 -2.39
CA HIS A 175 -22.81 -10.43 -3.67
C HIS A 175 -22.41 -11.37 -4.83
N GLU A 176 -21.77 -12.49 -4.53
CA GLU A 176 -21.38 -13.52 -5.51
C GLU A 176 -20.59 -12.98 -6.70
N ILE A 177 -19.68 -11.99 -6.44
CA ILE A 177 -18.87 -11.37 -7.48
C ILE A 177 -17.85 -12.36 -8.03
N GLU A 178 -17.92 -12.63 -9.33
CA GLU A 178 -17.05 -13.56 -10.05
C GLU A 178 -15.87 -12.83 -10.72
N THR A 179 -16.10 -11.63 -11.22
CA THR A 179 -15.09 -10.80 -11.89
C THR A 179 -15.04 -9.45 -11.24
N LEU A 180 -13.84 -8.98 -10.89
CA LEU A 180 -13.65 -7.66 -10.30
C LEU A 180 -12.88 -6.75 -11.28
N VAL A 181 -13.49 -5.62 -11.61
CA VAL A 181 -12.89 -4.54 -12.39
C VAL A 181 -12.47 -3.42 -11.43
N THR A 182 -11.22 -2.94 -11.54
CA THR A 182 -10.65 -1.90 -10.67
C THR A 182 -10.00 -0.77 -11.48
#